data_fa60d91a399a29ffebe798e1ad2e5771
#
_entry.id   fa60d91a399a29ffebe798e1ad2e5771
#
_cell.length_a   1.000
_cell.length_b   1.000
_cell.length_c   1.000
_cell.angle_alpha   90.00
_cell.angle_beta   90.00
_cell.angle_gamma   90.00
#
_symmetry.space_group_name_H-M   'P 1'
#
loop_
_entity.id
_entity.type
_entity.pdbx_description
1 polymer ?
#
loop_
_entity_poly.entity_id
_entity_poly.type
_entity_poly.pdbx_seq_one_letter_code
_entity_poly.pdbx_strand_id
1 'polypeptide(L)'
;MQLKTYKQGEVIFRKGDYGDCMYKVYSGKVGILAAFGTPEQKLLAEYYPDHYFGEMGLLEKAPRSATAVAMADSTTVALITEDSFGEFFKKNPANVLAILQQMSRNLRKRTNEYVRVCRDINEAANKEAEK
;
A
#
# COMPACT_ATOMS: atom_id res chain seq x y z
N MET A 1 -7.74 -12.34 -15.03
CA MET A 1 -7.59 -11.52 -13.81
C MET A 1 -8.95 -11.06 -13.32
N GLN A 2 -9.22 -11.18 -12.06
CA GLN A 2 -10.50 -10.75 -11.49
C GLN A 2 -10.51 -9.25 -11.23
N LEU A 3 -11.55 -8.57 -11.71
CA LEU A 3 -11.77 -7.15 -11.46
C LEU A 3 -12.87 -6.98 -10.42
N LYS A 4 -12.69 -6.03 -9.51
CA LYS A 4 -13.72 -5.64 -8.54
C LYS A 4 -13.91 -4.13 -8.57
N THR A 5 -15.16 -3.69 -8.48
CA THR A 5 -15.53 -2.27 -8.48
C THR A 5 -16.13 -1.90 -7.13
N TYR A 6 -15.73 -0.77 -6.61
CA TYR A 6 -16.13 -0.25 -5.30
C TYR A 6 -16.70 1.15 -5.41
N LYS A 7 -17.66 1.46 -4.52
CA LYS A 7 -18.15 2.82 -4.31
C LYS A 7 -17.25 3.55 -3.32
N GLN A 8 -17.28 4.87 -3.38
CA GLN A 8 -16.55 5.70 -2.43
C GLN A 8 -16.89 5.31 -0.99
N GLY A 9 -15.85 5.09 -0.17
CA GLY A 9 -15.99 4.71 1.22
C GLY A 9 -16.04 3.22 1.48
N GLU A 10 -16.18 2.38 0.46
CA GLU A 10 -16.17 0.93 0.64
C GLU A 10 -14.77 0.42 0.94
N VAL A 11 -14.69 -0.54 1.86
CA VAL A 11 -13.42 -1.16 2.27
C VAL A 11 -13.02 -2.24 1.27
N ILE A 12 -11.77 -2.18 0.81
CA ILE A 12 -11.19 -3.21 -0.08
C ILE A 12 -10.62 -4.34 0.77
N PHE A 13 -9.84 -4.00 1.78
CA PHE A 13 -9.41 -4.95 2.83
C PHE A 13 -9.19 -4.19 4.14
N ARG A 14 -9.26 -4.92 5.25
CA ARG A 14 -9.08 -4.35 6.59
C ARG A 14 -7.73 -4.76 7.16
N LYS A 15 -7.17 -3.91 8.01
CA LYS A 15 -6.00 -4.28 8.81
C LYS A 15 -6.26 -5.59 9.54
N GLY A 16 -5.30 -6.49 9.48
CA GLY A 16 -5.39 -7.80 10.10
C GLY A 16 -5.99 -8.89 9.24
N ASP A 17 -6.66 -8.52 8.14
CA ASP A 17 -7.17 -9.51 7.19
C ASP A 17 -6.01 -10.30 6.59
N TYR A 18 -6.22 -11.60 6.43
CA TYR A 18 -5.27 -12.45 5.74
C TYR A 18 -5.45 -12.27 4.23
N GLY A 19 -4.41 -11.81 3.55
CA GLY A 19 -4.46 -11.59 2.11
C GLY A 19 -3.34 -12.31 1.41
N ASP A 20 -3.63 -12.85 0.22
CA ASP A 20 -2.71 -13.59 -0.62
C ASP A 20 -2.62 -13.02 -2.03
N CYS A 21 -3.05 -11.79 -2.20
CA CYS A 21 -3.02 -11.11 -3.49
C CYS A 21 -2.54 -9.67 -3.35
N MET A 22 -2.10 -9.13 -4.47
CA MET A 22 -1.88 -7.70 -4.62
C MET A 22 -2.91 -7.12 -5.59
N TYR A 23 -2.96 -5.81 -5.70
CA TYR A 23 -3.98 -5.12 -6.49
C TYR A 23 -3.33 -4.13 -7.46
N LYS A 24 -3.93 -3.98 -8.63
CA LYS A 24 -3.63 -2.90 -9.56
C LYS A 24 -4.87 -2.00 -9.67
N VAL A 25 -4.70 -0.69 -9.52
CA VAL A 25 -5.79 0.27 -9.71
C VAL A 25 -6.00 0.49 -11.21
N TYR A 26 -7.20 0.23 -11.70
CA TYR A 26 -7.59 0.50 -13.08
C TYR A 26 -8.28 1.85 -13.22
N SER A 27 -9.13 2.19 -12.26
CA SER A 27 -9.83 3.47 -12.25
C SER A 27 -10.12 3.90 -10.82
N GLY A 28 -10.35 5.19 -10.63
CA GLY A 28 -10.65 5.73 -9.32
C GLY A 28 -9.41 5.99 -8.48
N LYS A 29 -9.54 5.80 -7.18
CA LYS A 29 -8.50 6.14 -6.22
C LYS A 29 -8.65 5.27 -4.97
N VAL A 30 -7.54 4.77 -4.44
CA VAL A 30 -7.49 3.95 -3.23
C VAL A 30 -6.68 4.67 -2.17
N GLY A 31 -7.21 4.75 -0.95
CA GLY A 31 -6.48 5.26 0.21
C GLY A 31 -6.10 4.13 1.16
N ILE A 32 -4.89 4.21 1.70
CA ILE A 32 -4.41 3.32 2.76
C ILE A 32 -4.48 4.09 4.06
N LEU A 33 -5.22 3.57 5.03
CA LEU A 33 -5.53 4.26 6.28
C LEU A 33 -5.04 3.47 7.49
N ALA A 34 -4.36 4.16 8.40
CA ALA A 34 -4.07 3.65 9.72
C ALA A 34 -5.21 4.02 10.66
N ALA A 35 -5.52 3.16 11.63
CA ALA A 35 -6.55 3.37 12.64
C ALA A 35 -7.91 3.75 12.03
N PHE A 36 -8.29 3.08 10.94
CA PHE A 36 -9.53 3.34 10.20
C PHE A 36 -10.77 3.28 11.10
N GLY A 37 -11.62 4.29 10.96
CA GLY A 37 -12.86 4.38 11.75
C GLY A 37 -12.68 4.91 13.16
N THR A 38 -11.49 5.35 13.54
CA THR A 38 -11.21 5.92 14.85
C THR A 38 -10.83 7.40 14.73
N PRO A 39 -10.85 8.16 15.85
CA PRO A 39 -10.39 9.57 15.83
C PRO A 39 -8.94 9.74 15.42
N GLU A 40 -8.12 8.70 15.56
CA GLU A 40 -6.70 8.69 15.18
C GLU A 40 -6.46 8.28 13.74
N GLN A 41 -7.50 8.15 12.94
CA GLN A 41 -7.39 7.76 11.53
C GLN A 41 -6.43 8.67 10.78
N LYS A 42 -5.50 8.06 10.06
CA LYS A 42 -4.49 8.77 9.29
C LYS A 42 -4.34 8.16 7.91
N LEU A 43 -4.35 9.00 6.88
CA LEU A 43 -4.06 8.59 5.51
C LEU A 43 -2.55 8.36 5.35
N LEU A 44 -2.16 7.14 5.05
CA LEU A 44 -0.77 6.75 4.88
C LEU A 44 -0.29 6.86 3.44
N ALA A 45 -1.16 6.54 2.48
CA ALA A 45 -0.83 6.54 1.06
C ALA A 45 -2.09 6.63 0.22
N GLU A 46 -1.94 7.12 -1.00
CA GLU A 46 -2.99 7.14 -2.02
C GLU A 46 -2.46 6.49 -3.28
N TYR A 47 -3.29 5.68 -3.92
CA TYR A 47 -2.95 5.00 -5.16
C TYR A 47 -3.95 5.37 -6.25
N TYR A 48 -3.41 5.63 -7.42
CA TYR A 48 -4.13 6.11 -8.61
C TYR A 48 -4.05 5.07 -9.71
N PRO A 49 -4.76 5.25 -10.84
CA PRO A 49 -4.68 4.29 -11.95
C PRO A 49 -3.23 3.96 -12.35
N ASP A 50 -3.01 2.69 -12.65
CA ASP A 50 -1.72 2.08 -12.95
C ASP A 50 -0.78 1.91 -11.74
N HIS A 51 -1.19 2.30 -10.55
CA HIS A 51 -0.46 1.99 -9.32
C HIS A 51 -0.82 0.61 -8.79
N TYR A 52 0.08 0.03 -7.99
CA TYR A 52 -0.10 -1.26 -7.33
C TYR A 52 -0.07 -1.09 -5.83
N PHE A 53 -0.84 -1.90 -5.11
CA PHE A 53 -0.84 -1.88 -3.65
C PHE A 53 -1.14 -3.28 -3.09
N GLY A 54 -0.87 -3.47 -1.79
CA GLY A 54 -1.10 -4.73 -1.12
C GLY A 54 -0.12 -5.83 -1.51
N GLU A 55 1.06 -5.47 -2.03
CA GLU A 55 2.09 -6.41 -2.48
C GLU A 55 2.61 -7.31 -1.37
N MET A 56 2.63 -6.82 -0.13
CA MET A 56 3.12 -7.61 1.01
C MET A 56 2.26 -8.86 1.25
N GLY A 57 0.94 -8.78 0.99
CA GLY A 57 0.07 -9.93 1.10
C GLY A 57 0.42 -11.03 0.12
N LEU A 58 0.80 -10.67 -1.10
CA LEU A 58 1.23 -11.62 -2.12
C LEU A 58 2.63 -12.18 -1.83
N LEU A 59 3.57 -11.30 -1.52
CA LEU A 59 4.99 -11.66 -1.37
C LEU A 59 5.29 -12.37 -0.06
N GLU A 60 4.69 -11.94 1.03
CA GLU A 60 4.98 -12.43 2.38
C GLU A 60 3.86 -13.25 3.00
N LYS A 61 2.67 -13.24 2.39
CA LYS A 61 1.46 -13.90 2.91
C LYS A 61 1.17 -13.49 4.36
N ALA A 62 1.42 -12.20 4.65
CA ALA A 62 1.25 -11.63 5.98
C ALA A 62 -0.13 -10.97 6.12
N PRO A 63 -0.64 -10.81 7.35
CA PRO A 63 -1.84 -10.01 7.58
C PRO A 63 -1.66 -8.58 7.08
N ARG A 64 -2.74 -7.97 6.60
CA ARG A 64 -2.71 -6.59 6.13
C ARG A 64 -2.32 -5.63 7.26
N SER A 65 -1.36 -4.75 7.01
CA SER A 65 -0.85 -3.81 8.02
C SER A 65 -1.70 -2.56 8.19
N ALA A 66 -2.60 -2.29 7.24
CA ALA A 66 -3.50 -1.14 7.25
C ALA A 66 -4.76 -1.47 6.47
N THR A 67 -5.72 -0.54 6.46
CA THR A 67 -7.00 -0.71 5.78
C THR A 67 -6.98 0.04 4.44
N ALA A 68 -7.38 -0.63 3.37
CA ALA A 68 -7.52 -0.02 2.04
C ALA A 68 -9.00 0.31 1.77
N VAL A 69 -9.25 1.53 1.35
CA VAL A 69 -10.61 2.07 1.13
C VAL A 69 -10.68 2.74 -0.23
N ALA A 70 -11.77 2.52 -0.96
CA ALA A 70 -12.04 3.25 -2.19
C ALA A 70 -12.34 4.71 -1.86
N MET A 71 -11.62 5.64 -2.47
CA MET A 71 -11.72 7.07 -2.20
C MET A 71 -12.54 7.82 -3.27
N ALA A 72 -13.02 7.10 -4.27
CA ALA A 72 -13.87 7.65 -5.33
C ALA A 72 -14.87 6.60 -5.77
N ASP A 73 -15.99 7.04 -6.35
CA ASP A 73 -16.96 6.13 -6.94
C ASP A 73 -16.37 5.44 -8.17
N SER A 74 -16.84 4.23 -8.45
CA SER A 74 -16.37 3.41 -9.57
C SER A 74 -14.86 3.11 -9.52
N THR A 75 -14.31 3.03 -8.31
CA THR A 75 -12.93 2.57 -8.14
C THR A 75 -12.86 1.09 -8.51
N THR A 76 -12.09 0.78 -9.54
CA THR A 76 -11.93 -0.58 -10.04
C THR A 76 -10.51 -1.04 -9.86
N VAL A 77 -10.34 -2.22 -9.26
CA VAL A 77 -9.03 -2.84 -9.03
C VAL A 77 -8.99 -4.24 -9.62
N ALA A 78 -7.82 -4.65 -10.08
CA ALA A 78 -7.57 -6.02 -10.49
C ALA A 78 -6.86 -6.75 -9.37
N LEU A 79 -7.31 -7.98 -9.09
CA LEU A 79 -6.67 -8.86 -8.11
C LEU A 79 -5.60 -9.69 -8.81
N ILE A 80 -4.38 -9.61 -8.31
CA ILE A 80 -3.24 -10.39 -8.81
C ILE A 80 -2.87 -11.40 -7.73
N THR A 81 -3.18 -12.67 -7.99
CA THR A 81 -2.84 -13.78 -7.09
C THR A 81 -1.50 -14.38 -7.49
N GLU A 82 -0.96 -15.26 -6.65
CA GLU A 82 0.26 -15.99 -6.97
C GLU A 82 0.12 -16.77 -8.28
N ASP A 83 -1.04 -17.39 -8.50
CA ASP A 83 -1.31 -18.16 -9.72
C ASP A 83 -1.37 -17.28 -10.96
N SER A 84 -1.95 -16.09 -10.85
CA SER A 84 -2.08 -15.16 -12.00
C SER A 84 -0.85 -14.29 -12.19
N PHE A 85 0.05 -14.23 -11.21
CA PHE A 85 1.24 -13.38 -11.23
C PHE A 85 2.17 -13.70 -12.40
N GLY A 86 2.45 -14.99 -12.61
CA GLY A 86 3.32 -15.42 -13.71
C GLY A 86 2.76 -15.10 -15.10
N GLU A 87 1.47 -15.33 -15.31
CA GLU A 87 0.82 -14.99 -16.58
C GLU A 87 0.75 -13.50 -16.81
N PHE A 88 0.45 -12.74 -15.76
CA PHE A 88 0.40 -11.27 -15.83
C PHE A 88 1.74 -10.71 -16.28
N PHE A 89 2.83 -11.22 -15.75
CA PHE A 89 4.17 -10.76 -16.10
C PHE A 89 4.63 -11.21 -17.47
N LYS A 90 4.27 -12.41 -17.90
CA LYS A 90 4.56 -12.87 -19.28
C LYS A 90 3.92 -11.98 -20.33
N LYS A 91 2.68 -11.56 -20.08
CA LYS A 91 1.92 -10.73 -21.02
C LYS A 91 2.30 -9.26 -20.96
N ASN A 92 2.82 -8.81 -19.82
CA ASN A 92 3.08 -7.39 -19.57
C ASN A 92 4.45 -7.18 -18.89
N PRO A 93 5.57 -7.50 -19.58
CA PRO A 93 6.89 -7.42 -18.95
C PRO A 93 7.27 -5.99 -18.53
N ALA A 94 6.76 -4.96 -19.21
CA ALA A 94 6.98 -3.57 -18.83
C ALA A 94 6.35 -3.24 -17.46
N ASN A 95 5.26 -3.93 -17.09
CA ASN A 95 4.59 -3.72 -15.80
C ASN A 95 5.41 -4.26 -14.62
N VAL A 96 6.25 -5.27 -14.86
CA VAL A 96 7.20 -5.77 -13.84
C VAL A 96 8.13 -4.65 -13.40
N LEU A 97 8.72 -3.96 -14.37
CA LEU A 97 9.63 -2.85 -14.08
C LEU A 97 8.89 -1.73 -13.35
N ALA A 98 7.67 -1.40 -13.75
CA ALA A 98 6.85 -0.38 -13.10
C ALA A 98 6.58 -0.74 -11.63
N ILE A 99 6.26 -2.00 -11.34
CA ILE A 99 6.06 -2.47 -9.97
C ILE A 99 7.34 -2.36 -9.15
N LEU A 100 8.47 -2.81 -9.70
CA LEU A 100 9.76 -2.73 -9.02
C LEU A 100 10.15 -1.29 -8.73
N GLN A 101 9.92 -0.37 -9.67
CA GLN A 101 10.18 1.05 -9.49
C GLN A 101 9.32 1.65 -8.39
N GLN A 102 8.04 1.31 -8.35
CA GLN A 102 7.13 1.78 -7.31
C GLN A 102 7.55 1.24 -5.93
N MET A 103 7.89 -0.04 -5.84
CA MET A 103 8.37 -0.66 -4.59
C MET A 103 9.65 0.01 -4.11
N SER A 104 10.56 0.30 -5.02
CA SER A 104 11.81 1.00 -4.72
C SER A 104 11.54 2.40 -4.16
N ARG A 105 10.62 3.15 -4.77
CA ARG A 105 10.23 4.48 -4.27
C ARG A 105 9.61 4.40 -2.88
N ASN A 106 8.74 3.42 -2.65
CA ASN A 106 8.11 3.22 -1.35
C ASN A 106 9.13 2.87 -0.27
N LEU A 107 10.08 2.01 -0.60
CA LEU A 107 11.15 1.64 0.33
C LEU A 107 12.03 2.84 0.68
N ARG A 108 12.39 3.64 -0.32
CA ARG A 108 13.19 4.86 -0.09
C ARG A 108 12.47 5.84 0.82
N LYS A 109 11.17 6.03 0.60
CA LYS A 109 10.34 6.89 1.44
C LYS A 109 10.32 6.41 2.90
N ARG A 110 10.13 5.12 3.11
CA ARG A 110 10.14 4.51 4.46
C ARG A 110 11.50 4.64 5.12
N THR A 111 12.57 4.42 4.36
CA THR A 111 13.94 4.57 4.87
C THR A 111 14.21 6.01 5.30
N ASN A 112 13.79 7.00 4.51
CA ASN A 112 13.95 8.41 4.85
C ASN A 112 13.16 8.79 6.11
N GLU A 113 11.96 8.28 6.26
CA GLU A 113 11.15 8.49 7.46
C GLU A 113 11.82 7.88 8.71
N TYR A 114 12.37 6.67 8.59
CA TYR A 114 13.09 6.01 9.66
C TYR A 114 14.33 6.82 10.09
N VAL A 115 15.12 7.28 9.13
CA VAL A 115 16.32 8.11 9.40
C VAL A 115 15.92 9.40 10.10
N ARG A 116 14.82 10.03 9.68
CA ARG A 116 14.32 11.25 10.33
C ARG A 116 13.94 11.00 11.79
N VAL A 117 13.20 9.92 12.06
CA VAL A 117 12.80 9.57 13.43
C VAL A 117 14.01 9.30 14.29
N CYS A 118 15.01 8.56 13.79
CA CYS A 118 16.24 8.30 14.53
C CYS A 118 17.01 9.60 14.84
N ARG A 119 17.05 10.52 13.90
CA ARG A 119 17.68 11.85 14.12
C ARG A 119 16.96 12.63 15.21
N ASP A 120 15.64 12.69 15.16
CA ASP A 120 14.84 13.40 16.16
C ASP A 120 15.03 12.82 17.56
N ILE A 121 15.11 11.49 17.68
CA ILE A 121 15.38 10.82 18.95
C ILE A 121 16.78 11.17 19.47
N ASN A 122 17.81 11.15 18.60
CA ASN A 122 19.16 11.50 18.97
C ASN A 122 19.28 12.97 19.43
N GLU A 123 18.61 13.88 18.75
CA GLU A 123 18.59 15.30 19.14
C GLU A 123 17.93 15.50 20.49
N ALA A 124 16.83 14.81 20.75
CA ALA A 124 16.15 14.87 22.05
C ALA A 124 17.03 14.32 23.18
N ALA A 125 17.72 13.20 22.95
CA ALA A 125 18.64 12.60 23.91
C ALA A 125 19.83 13.54 24.21
N ASN A 126 20.37 14.19 23.18
CA ASN A 126 21.47 15.14 23.35
C ASN A 126 21.04 16.38 24.14
N LYS A 127 19.84 16.88 23.94
CA LYS A 127 19.30 18.01 24.71
C LYS A 127 19.13 17.66 26.17
N GLU A 128 18.69 16.45 26.50
CA GLU A 128 18.61 16.00 27.90
C GLU A 128 19.98 15.86 28.54
N ALA A 129 20.97 15.40 27.79
CA ALA A 129 22.35 15.27 28.29
C ALA A 129 23.01 16.61 28.56
N GLU A 130 22.58 17.68 27.88
CA GLU A 130 23.09 19.06 28.10
C GLU A 130 22.48 19.76 29.31
N LYS A 131 21.42 19.21 29.85
CA LYS A 131 20.81 19.72 31.07
C LYS A 131 21.54 19.16 32.30
#